data_d8ddc8bd0b99342e77476a897b62b137
#
_entry.id   d8ddc8bd0b99342e77476a897b62b137
#
_cell.length_a   1.000
_cell.length_b   1.000
_cell.length_c   1.000
_cell.angle_alpha   90.00
_cell.angle_beta   90.00
_cell.angle_gamma   90.00
#
_symmetry.space_group_name_H-M   'P 1'
#
loop_
_entity.id
_entity.type
_entity.pdbx_description
1 polymer ?
#
loop_
_entity_poly.entity_id
_entity_poly.type
_entity_poly.pdbx_seq_one_letter_code
_entity_poly.pdbx_strand_id
1 'polypeptide(L)'
;MPFLFYCTILLFNIRGTHMNRTSIPAPEQKEHARHGEQLFPLQKYITTLDDLHPSVSAHWHEEAEFTRILSGSCTYQIQLQHYDVAAGDLIFIPPTLLHAITVTPREALRTETYVFHMHFLGASAADICSVQYLTPLATAKLIPPFFLDTRHPLHAALDDLFNDMDALHDAATPGYELLLKADFLRLIALLLPCCSAAAWQTL
;
A
#
# COMPACT_ATOMS: atom_id res chain seq x y z
N MET A 1 -25.38 20.74 -13.26
CA MET A 1 -25.47 20.82 -11.80
C MET A 1 -24.31 20.02 -11.22
N PRO A 2 -23.30 20.65 -10.59
CA PRO A 2 -22.19 19.92 -9.98
C PRO A 2 -22.61 19.46 -8.59
N PHE A 3 -22.49 18.15 -8.34
CA PHE A 3 -22.62 17.58 -7.00
C PHE A 3 -21.39 17.96 -6.18
N LEU A 4 -21.53 18.94 -5.30
CA LEU A 4 -20.56 19.20 -4.24
C LEU A 4 -20.78 18.14 -3.14
N PHE A 5 -19.88 17.18 -3.06
CA PHE A 5 -19.70 16.39 -1.84
C PHE A 5 -18.89 17.21 -0.85
N TYR A 6 -19.56 17.80 0.13
CA TYR A 6 -18.90 18.34 1.31
C TYR A 6 -18.41 17.17 2.17
N CYS A 7 -17.13 16.89 2.09
CA CYS A 7 -16.45 16.09 3.10
C CYS A 7 -16.26 16.97 4.34
N THR A 8 -17.08 16.77 5.36
CA THR A 8 -16.88 17.42 6.66
C THR A 8 -15.64 16.83 7.30
N ILE A 9 -14.53 17.55 7.18
CA ILE A 9 -13.28 17.23 7.87
C ILE A 9 -13.52 17.43 9.36
N LEU A 10 -13.74 16.34 10.09
CA LEU A 10 -13.56 16.31 11.54
C LEU A 10 -12.06 16.48 11.80
N LEU A 11 -11.66 17.70 12.14
CA LEU A 11 -10.32 18.02 12.62
C LEU A 11 -10.11 17.30 13.96
N PHE A 12 -9.59 16.08 13.92
CA PHE A 12 -8.92 15.50 15.07
C PHE A 12 -7.62 16.27 15.29
N ASN A 13 -7.59 16.99 16.36
CA ASN A 13 -6.45 17.76 16.84
C ASN A 13 -5.32 16.80 17.24
N ILE A 14 -4.52 16.37 16.29
CA ILE A 14 -3.27 15.64 16.55
C ILE A 14 -2.25 16.70 16.90
N ARG A 15 -2.00 16.85 18.21
CA ARG A 15 -0.89 17.64 18.73
C ARG A 15 0.40 17.19 18.05
N GLY A 16 1.09 18.17 17.48
CA GLY A 16 2.30 17.98 16.69
C GLY A 16 3.33 17.11 17.38
N THR A 17 3.59 15.98 16.75
CA THR A 17 4.87 15.31 16.84
C THR A 17 5.72 15.79 15.67
N HIS A 18 6.88 16.30 15.95
CA HIS A 18 7.89 16.73 14.98
C HIS A 18 8.00 15.68 13.86
N MET A 19 7.68 16.07 12.62
CA MET A 19 7.97 15.27 11.45
C MET A 19 9.49 15.13 11.33
N ASN A 20 9.99 13.99 11.79
CA ASN A 20 11.40 13.66 11.74
C ASN A 20 11.77 13.28 10.31
N ARG A 21 12.98 13.64 9.91
CA ARG A 21 13.62 13.42 8.61
C ARG A 21 13.34 12.01 8.07
N THR A 22 12.76 11.93 6.90
CA THR A 22 12.75 10.69 6.12
C THR A 22 14.18 10.29 5.81
N SER A 23 14.60 9.16 6.36
CA SER A 23 15.86 8.56 5.96
C SER A 23 15.73 8.04 4.53
N ILE A 24 16.64 8.43 3.65
CA ILE A 24 16.78 7.76 2.35
C ILE A 24 17.18 6.32 2.67
N PRO A 25 16.43 5.31 2.21
CA PRO A 25 16.77 3.92 2.47
C PRO A 25 18.17 3.59 1.95
N ALA A 26 18.94 2.84 2.73
CA ALA A 26 20.26 2.44 2.31
C ALA A 26 20.18 1.50 1.09
N PRO A 27 21.08 1.63 0.10
CA PRO A 27 21.08 0.74 -1.07
C PRO A 27 21.15 -0.74 -0.72
N GLU A 28 21.80 -1.08 0.38
CA GLU A 28 21.95 -2.46 0.87
C GLU A 28 20.65 -3.07 1.38
N GLN A 29 19.64 -2.24 1.63
CA GLN A 29 18.29 -2.66 2.05
C GLN A 29 17.35 -2.83 0.85
N LYS A 30 17.82 -2.61 -0.38
CA LYS A 30 17.00 -2.86 -1.56
C LYS A 30 16.79 -4.37 -1.70
N GLU A 31 15.53 -4.77 -1.77
CA GLU A 31 15.18 -6.14 -2.13
C GLU A 31 15.58 -6.41 -3.59
N HIS A 32 16.14 -7.58 -3.86
CA HIS A 32 16.54 -8.01 -5.19
C HIS A 32 15.54 -8.99 -5.82
N ALA A 33 14.50 -9.37 -5.09
CA ALA A 33 13.44 -10.20 -5.63
C ALA A 33 12.72 -9.47 -6.78
N ARG A 34 12.24 -10.25 -7.74
CA ARG A 34 11.42 -9.75 -8.82
C ARG A 34 9.98 -10.19 -8.58
N HIS A 35 9.07 -9.24 -8.54
CA HIS A 35 7.66 -9.48 -8.29
C HIS A 35 6.88 -9.49 -9.60
N GLY A 36 6.30 -10.67 -9.93
CA GLY A 36 5.59 -10.89 -11.18
C GLY A 36 6.49 -11.02 -12.41
N GLU A 37 5.88 -10.98 -13.58
CA GLU A 37 6.54 -11.11 -14.87
C GLU A 37 6.76 -9.75 -15.53
N GLN A 38 7.65 -9.70 -16.52
CA GLN A 38 7.99 -8.44 -17.22
C GLN A 38 6.77 -7.74 -17.84
N LEU A 39 5.84 -8.50 -18.40
CA LEU A 39 4.61 -7.98 -19.04
C LEU A 39 3.43 -7.90 -18.07
N PHE A 40 3.52 -8.56 -16.92
CA PHE A 40 2.53 -8.55 -15.87
C PHE A 40 3.23 -8.42 -14.51
N PRO A 41 3.73 -7.22 -14.18
CA PRO A 41 4.53 -6.96 -12.98
C PRO A 41 3.62 -6.81 -11.75
N LEU A 42 2.92 -7.89 -11.42
CA LEU A 42 2.04 -8.06 -10.28
C LEU A 42 2.21 -9.48 -9.74
N GLN A 43 2.32 -9.59 -8.42
CA GLN A 43 2.40 -10.87 -7.71
C GLN A 43 1.55 -10.83 -6.45
N LYS A 44 0.76 -11.88 -6.23
CA LYS A 44 0.05 -12.12 -4.98
C LYS A 44 0.87 -13.04 -4.08
N TYR A 45 0.98 -12.67 -2.80
CA TYR A 45 1.66 -13.44 -1.76
C TYR A 45 0.71 -13.74 -0.61
N ILE A 46 0.82 -14.96 -0.09
CA ILE A 46 0.29 -15.33 1.23
C ILE A 46 1.50 -15.52 2.13
N THR A 47 1.69 -14.65 3.10
CA THR A 47 2.81 -14.73 4.05
C THR A 47 2.30 -15.22 5.39
N THR A 48 3.04 -16.15 5.98
CA THR A 48 2.82 -16.62 7.35
C THR A 48 4.09 -16.37 8.16
N LEU A 49 3.96 -15.66 9.27
CA LEU A 49 5.03 -15.44 10.23
C LEU A 49 4.59 -16.00 11.59
N ASP A 50 5.54 -16.51 12.35
CA ASP A 50 5.34 -17.13 13.66
C ASP A 50 6.57 -16.91 14.57
N ASP A 51 6.60 -17.55 15.73
CA ASP A 51 7.75 -17.46 16.65
C ASP A 51 9.06 -17.99 16.07
N LEU A 52 9.03 -18.83 15.04
CA LEU A 52 10.23 -19.35 14.37
C LEU A 52 10.73 -18.38 13.30
N HIS A 53 9.81 -17.67 12.66
CA HIS A 53 10.09 -16.65 11.64
C HIS A 53 9.33 -15.38 12.02
N PRO A 54 9.81 -14.63 13.04
CA PRO A 54 8.99 -13.60 13.68
C PRO A 54 8.99 -12.26 12.93
N SER A 55 9.72 -12.14 11.82
CA SER A 55 9.84 -10.84 11.17
C SER A 55 10.19 -10.93 9.69
N VAL A 56 9.80 -9.90 8.97
CA VAL A 56 10.38 -9.51 7.68
C VAL A 56 11.33 -8.35 7.95
N SER A 57 12.60 -8.52 7.61
CA SER A 57 13.63 -7.51 7.82
C SER A 57 13.35 -6.23 7.06
N ALA A 58 13.86 -5.10 7.55
CA ALA A 58 13.69 -3.81 6.91
C ALA A 58 14.28 -3.81 5.49
N HIS A 59 13.43 -3.58 4.51
CA HIS A 59 13.77 -3.56 3.09
C HIS A 59 12.91 -2.55 2.33
N TRP A 60 13.25 -2.30 1.07
CA TRP A 60 12.49 -1.49 0.14
C TRP A 60 12.62 -2.03 -1.29
N HIS A 61 11.63 -1.80 -2.11
CA HIS A 61 11.59 -2.16 -3.53
C HIS A 61 10.84 -1.11 -4.37
N GLU A 62 10.82 -1.29 -5.69
CA GLU A 62 10.24 -0.31 -6.65
C GLU A 62 8.74 -0.52 -6.87
N GLU A 63 8.18 -1.55 -6.26
CA GLU A 63 6.76 -1.89 -6.31
C GLU A 63 5.99 -1.21 -5.18
N ALA A 64 4.68 -1.10 -5.35
CA ALA A 64 3.73 -0.80 -4.29
C ALA A 64 3.19 -2.11 -3.71
N GLU A 65 2.78 -2.07 -2.44
CA GLU A 65 2.09 -3.18 -1.78
C GLU A 65 0.70 -2.78 -1.33
N PHE A 66 -0.24 -3.71 -1.51
CA PHE A 66 -1.55 -3.63 -0.88
C PHE A 66 -1.81 -4.92 -0.13
N THR A 67 -1.86 -4.82 1.19
CA THR A 67 -1.88 -5.97 2.12
C THR A 67 -3.14 -5.97 2.95
N ARG A 68 -3.73 -7.15 3.14
CA ARG A 68 -4.77 -7.45 4.10
C ARG A 68 -4.24 -8.39 5.17
N ILE A 69 -4.54 -8.09 6.44
CA ILE A 69 -4.22 -8.97 7.56
C ILE A 69 -5.33 -9.99 7.70
N LEU A 70 -5.04 -11.26 7.43
CA LEU A 70 -6.02 -12.35 7.48
C LEU A 70 -6.23 -12.88 8.90
N SER A 71 -5.15 -12.98 9.70
CA SER A 71 -5.19 -13.41 11.09
C SER A 71 -3.96 -12.97 11.85
N GLY A 72 -4.07 -12.93 13.19
CA GLY A 72 -2.99 -12.52 14.09
C GLY A 72 -2.84 -11.01 14.18
N SER A 73 -1.74 -10.59 14.80
CA SER A 73 -1.35 -9.18 14.92
C SER A 73 0.16 -9.01 14.77
N CYS A 74 0.56 -7.82 14.35
CA CYS A 74 1.97 -7.48 14.17
C CYS A 74 2.18 -5.98 14.25
N THR A 75 3.44 -5.56 14.34
CA THR A 75 3.84 -4.18 14.14
C THR A 75 4.45 -4.03 12.75
N TYR A 76 3.83 -3.21 11.90
CA TYR A 76 4.45 -2.71 10.68
C TYR A 76 5.29 -1.49 11.01
N GLN A 77 6.53 -1.51 10.59
CA GLN A 77 7.35 -0.31 10.51
C GLN A 77 7.34 0.19 9.06
N ILE A 78 6.89 1.42 8.85
CA ILE A 78 6.95 2.07 7.52
C ILE A 78 7.72 3.37 7.72
N GLN A 79 8.89 3.46 7.11
CA GLN A 79 9.87 4.50 7.38
C GLN A 79 10.25 4.51 8.88
N LEU A 80 9.99 5.62 9.57
CA LEU A 80 10.27 5.78 11.01
C LEU A 80 9.00 5.65 11.89
N GLN A 81 7.86 5.26 11.28
CA GLN A 81 6.59 5.13 11.99
C GLN A 81 6.26 3.66 12.21
N HIS A 82 5.61 3.38 13.33
CA HIS A 82 5.15 2.06 13.71
C HIS A 82 3.64 2.04 13.76
N TYR A 83 3.06 0.97 13.21
CA TYR A 83 1.63 0.74 13.15
C TYR A 83 1.35 -0.64 13.75
N ASP A 84 0.61 -0.69 14.85
CA ASP A 84 0.12 -1.96 15.38
C ASP A 84 -1.13 -2.34 14.60
N VAL A 85 -1.07 -3.46 13.90
CA VAL A 85 -2.10 -3.93 13.00
C VAL A 85 -2.60 -5.30 13.44
N ALA A 86 -3.86 -5.59 13.14
CA ALA A 86 -4.55 -6.82 13.51
C ALA A 86 -5.40 -7.36 12.34
N ALA A 87 -5.94 -8.55 12.53
CA ALA A 87 -6.84 -9.17 11.55
C ALA A 87 -7.95 -8.22 11.09
N GLY A 88 -8.13 -8.12 9.79
CA GLY A 88 -9.06 -7.22 9.12
C GLY A 88 -8.47 -5.89 8.68
N ASP A 89 -7.34 -5.45 9.23
CA ASP A 89 -6.71 -4.19 8.82
C ASP A 89 -6.08 -4.29 7.42
N LEU A 90 -6.00 -3.12 6.76
CA LEU A 90 -5.40 -2.97 5.43
C LEU A 90 -4.17 -2.06 5.51
N ILE A 91 -3.15 -2.42 4.75
CA ILE A 91 -1.90 -1.65 4.64
C ILE A 91 -1.67 -1.33 3.16
N PHE A 92 -1.29 -0.08 2.87
CA PHE A 92 -0.83 0.32 1.55
C PHE A 92 0.57 0.94 1.66
N ILE A 93 1.55 0.36 0.98
CA ILE A 93 2.93 0.84 0.97
C ILE A 93 3.25 1.34 -0.43
N PRO A 94 3.47 2.65 -0.63
CA PRO A 94 3.97 3.18 -1.89
C PRO A 94 5.36 2.66 -2.24
N PRO A 95 5.77 2.71 -3.52
CA PRO A 95 7.11 2.33 -3.94
C PRO A 95 8.22 3.04 -3.16
N THR A 96 9.35 2.36 -3.01
CA THR A 96 10.61 2.89 -2.45
C THR A 96 10.59 3.24 -0.96
N LEU A 97 9.51 2.95 -0.24
CA LEU A 97 9.46 3.18 1.20
C LEU A 97 10.05 2.00 1.96
N LEU A 98 10.96 2.31 2.89
CA LEU A 98 11.53 1.30 3.80
C LEU A 98 10.44 0.77 4.73
N HIS A 99 10.28 -0.54 4.78
CA HIS A 99 9.29 -1.19 5.63
C HIS A 99 9.79 -2.50 6.21
N ALA A 100 9.19 -2.90 7.33
CA ALA A 100 9.48 -4.12 8.06
C ALA A 100 8.22 -4.61 8.78
N ILE A 101 8.19 -5.91 9.11
CA ILE A 101 7.12 -6.52 9.89
C ILE A 101 7.74 -7.24 11.09
N THR A 102 7.13 -7.09 12.26
CA THR A 102 7.47 -7.88 13.44
C THR A 102 6.20 -8.44 14.03
N VAL A 103 6.11 -9.76 14.13
CA VAL A 103 4.92 -10.44 14.65
C VAL A 103 4.79 -10.26 16.17
N THR A 104 3.57 -10.20 16.66
CA THR A 104 3.29 -10.23 18.10
C THR A 104 3.71 -11.60 18.66
N PRO A 105 4.52 -11.66 19.73
CA PRO A 105 4.97 -12.94 20.30
C PRO A 105 3.81 -13.87 20.65
N ARG A 106 3.96 -15.16 20.34
CA ARG A 106 2.98 -16.24 20.53
C ARG A 106 1.74 -16.15 19.64
N GLU A 107 1.77 -15.30 18.63
CA GLU A 107 0.75 -15.23 17.59
C GLU A 107 1.32 -15.69 16.26
N ALA A 108 0.47 -16.30 15.42
CA ALA A 108 0.79 -16.54 14.03
C ALA A 108 0.11 -15.46 13.19
N LEU A 109 0.91 -14.69 12.47
CA LEU A 109 0.42 -13.71 11.51
C LEU A 109 0.22 -14.40 10.16
N ARG A 110 -0.93 -14.14 9.53
CA ARG A 110 -1.14 -14.48 8.13
C ARG A 110 -1.61 -13.25 7.38
N THR A 111 -0.92 -12.92 6.30
CA THR A 111 -1.26 -11.79 5.44
C THR A 111 -1.46 -12.23 4.00
N GLU A 112 -2.19 -11.43 3.27
CA GLU A 112 -2.38 -11.52 1.84
C GLU A 112 -1.95 -10.19 1.22
N THR A 113 -1.01 -10.23 0.29
CA THR A 113 -0.36 -9.03 -0.25
C THR A 113 -0.30 -9.08 -1.77
N TYR A 114 -0.78 -8.03 -2.41
CA TYR A 114 -0.48 -7.74 -3.80
C TYR A 114 0.72 -6.80 -3.88
N VAL A 115 1.78 -7.28 -4.54
CA VAL A 115 2.97 -6.49 -4.87
C VAL A 115 2.91 -6.18 -6.35
N PHE A 116 2.92 -4.90 -6.72
CA PHE A 116 2.74 -4.48 -8.11
C PHE A 116 3.56 -3.25 -8.48
N HIS A 117 4.14 -3.27 -9.66
CA HIS A 117 4.88 -2.13 -10.16
C HIS A 117 3.93 -1.08 -10.77
N MET A 118 4.15 0.21 -10.48
CA MET A 118 3.27 1.30 -10.93
C MET A 118 3.20 1.44 -12.47
N HIS A 119 4.16 0.90 -13.21
CA HIS A 119 4.09 0.82 -14.67
C HIS A 119 2.93 -0.06 -15.16
N PHE A 120 2.54 -1.07 -14.38
CA PHE A 120 1.35 -1.87 -14.65
C PHE A 120 0.10 -0.99 -14.79
N LEU A 121 0.01 0.06 -13.99
CA LEU A 121 -1.12 1.00 -14.00
C LEU A 121 -0.98 2.10 -15.05
N GLY A 122 0.20 2.24 -15.69
CA GLY A 122 0.46 3.26 -16.69
C GLY A 122 1.24 4.46 -16.17
N ALA A 123 1.99 4.34 -15.07
CA ALA A 123 2.77 5.46 -14.50
C ALA A 123 3.81 6.07 -15.45
N SER A 124 4.13 5.41 -16.55
CA SER A 124 5.02 5.92 -17.60
C SER A 124 4.30 6.44 -18.84
N ALA A 125 2.96 6.40 -18.86
CA ALA A 125 2.18 6.92 -19.98
C ALA A 125 2.17 8.46 -19.97
N ALA A 126 2.13 9.08 -21.15
CA ALA A 126 2.06 10.54 -21.30
C ALA A 126 0.60 11.00 -21.29
N ASP A 127 -0.15 10.67 -20.24
CA ASP A 127 -1.54 11.07 -20.07
C ASP A 127 -1.76 11.76 -18.71
N ILE A 128 -2.96 12.30 -18.52
CA ILE A 128 -3.33 13.03 -17.32
C ILE A 128 -3.27 12.17 -16.05
N CYS A 129 -3.63 10.88 -16.13
CA CYS A 129 -3.63 9.97 -15.00
C CYS A 129 -2.21 9.71 -14.51
N SER A 130 -1.30 9.46 -15.44
CA SER A 130 0.11 9.29 -15.13
C SER A 130 0.72 10.55 -14.51
N VAL A 131 0.55 11.69 -15.17
CA VAL A 131 1.21 12.94 -14.75
C VAL A 131 0.69 13.48 -13.43
N GLN A 132 -0.64 13.43 -13.21
CA GLN A 132 -1.24 14.03 -12.00
C GLN A 132 -1.30 13.10 -10.80
N TYR A 133 -1.35 11.78 -11.01
CA TYR A 133 -1.63 10.84 -9.92
C TYR A 133 -0.60 9.73 -9.79
N LEU A 134 -0.38 8.93 -10.85
CA LEU A 134 0.42 7.71 -10.72
C LEU A 134 1.91 8.01 -10.53
N THR A 135 2.47 8.94 -11.29
CA THR A 135 3.88 9.34 -11.14
C THR A 135 4.16 10.04 -9.81
N PRO A 136 3.32 10.97 -9.31
CA PRO A 136 3.48 11.53 -7.97
C PRO A 136 3.42 10.49 -6.85
N LEU A 137 2.56 9.47 -6.94
CA LEU A 137 2.54 8.34 -6.00
C LEU A 137 3.80 7.49 -6.11
N ALA A 138 4.20 7.11 -7.33
CA ALA A 138 5.38 6.30 -7.58
C ALA A 138 6.69 6.98 -7.14
N THR A 139 6.70 8.30 -7.06
CA THR A 139 7.87 9.11 -6.65
C THR A 139 7.74 9.70 -5.26
N ALA A 140 6.80 9.19 -4.46
CA ALA A 140 6.51 9.63 -3.10
C ALA A 140 6.27 11.14 -2.94
N LYS A 141 5.79 11.82 -3.99
CA LYS A 141 5.32 13.22 -3.93
C LYS A 141 3.90 13.33 -3.40
N LEU A 142 3.10 12.28 -3.58
CA LEU A 142 1.82 12.06 -2.92
C LEU A 142 1.96 10.87 -1.98
N ILE A 143 1.55 11.04 -0.73
CA ILE A 143 1.64 10.02 0.32
C ILE A 143 0.22 9.63 0.70
N PRO A 144 -0.23 8.43 0.35
CA PRO A 144 -1.51 7.89 0.81
C PRO A 144 -1.43 7.49 2.29
N PRO A 145 -2.57 7.25 2.95
CA PRO A 145 -2.56 6.63 4.27
C PRO A 145 -1.95 5.22 4.15
N PHE A 146 -0.97 4.91 5.00
CA PHE A 146 -0.32 3.60 5.00
C PHE A 146 -1.17 2.56 5.73
N PHE A 147 -1.89 2.96 6.75
CA PHE A 147 -2.70 2.12 7.63
C PHE A 147 -4.16 2.52 7.58
N LEU A 148 -5.02 1.54 7.31
CA LEU A 148 -6.46 1.69 7.20
C LEU A 148 -7.11 0.63 8.10
N ASP A 149 -7.37 1.01 9.35
CA ASP A 149 -8.04 0.13 10.31
C ASP A 149 -9.53 -0.06 9.93
N THR A 150 -10.18 -1.00 10.57
CA THR A 150 -11.60 -1.33 10.31
C THR A 150 -12.57 -0.18 10.55
N ARG A 151 -12.14 0.92 11.20
CA ARG A 151 -12.93 2.13 11.44
C ARG A 151 -12.67 3.22 10.41
N HIS A 152 -11.65 3.04 9.55
CA HIS A 152 -11.32 4.03 8.53
C HIS A 152 -12.48 4.13 7.50
N PRO A 153 -12.92 5.35 7.10
CA PRO A 153 -14.08 5.52 6.22
C PRO A 153 -13.99 4.78 4.88
N LEU A 154 -12.77 4.56 4.36
CA LEU A 154 -12.55 3.84 3.13
C LEU A 154 -12.43 2.31 3.31
N HIS A 155 -12.34 1.82 4.56
CA HIS A 155 -12.00 0.43 4.83
C HIS A 155 -12.94 -0.55 4.11
N ALA A 156 -14.24 -0.43 4.30
CA ALA A 156 -15.22 -1.34 3.69
C ALA A 156 -15.11 -1.36 2.15
N ALA A 157 -14.97 -0.19 1.51
CA ALA A 157 -14.84 -0.12 0.05
C ALA A 157 -13.52 -0.72 -0.46
N LEU A 158 -12.45 -0.63 0.33
CA LEU A 158 -11.14 -1.21 -0.02
C LEU A 158 -11.08 -2.71 0.26
N ASP A 159 -11.76 -3.18 1.31
CA ASP A 159 -11.88 -4.62 1.59
C ASP A 159 -12.75 -5.33 0.56
N ASP A 160 -13.88 -4.73 0.17
CA ASP A 160 -14.69 -5.22 -0.96
C ASP A 160 -13.86 -5.29 -2.25
N LEU A 161 -13.07 -4.24 -2.54
CA LEU A 161 -12.20 -4.21 -3.71
C LEU A 161 -11.11 -5.29 -3.64
N PHE A 162 -10.57 -5.56 -2.46
CA PHE A 162 -9.61 -6.64 -2.25
C PHE A 162 -10.24 -8.00 -2.58
N ASN A 163 -11.49 -8.22 -2.14
CA ASN A 163 -12.23 -9.45 -2.45
C ASN A 163 -12.49 -9.60 -3.97
N ASP A 164 -12.83 -8.50 -4.67
CA ASP A 164 -13.01 -8.50 -6.12
C ASP A 164 -11.69 -8.89 -6.82
N MET A 165 -10.56 -8.29 -6.41
CA MET A 165 -9.23 -8.64 -6.95
C MET A 165 -8.87 -10.11 -6.70
N ASP A 166 -9.17 -10.64 -5.52
CA ASP A 166 -8.92 -12.05 -5.19
C ASP A 166 -9.72 -12.98 -6.09
N ALA A 167 -11.01 -12.71 -6.25
CA ALA A 167 -11.89 -13.51 -7.13
C ALA A 167 -11.41 -13.50 -8.59
N LEU A 168 -10.95 -12.35 -9.10
CA LEU A 168 -10.39 -12.22 -10.44
C LEU A 168 -9.07 -12.99 -10.60
N HIS A 169 -8.18 -12.83 -9.63
CA HIS A 169 -6.87 -13.48 -9.64
C HIS A 169 -7.01 -15.02 -9.58
N ASP A 170 -7.89 -15.52 -8.72
CA ASP A 170 -8.08 -16.96 -8.51
C ASP A 170 -8.81 -17.61 -9.70
N ALA A 171 -9.77 -16.91 -10.33
CA ALA A 171 -10.47 -17.41 -11.52
C ALA A 171 -9.59 -17.41 -12.77
N ALA A 172 -8.68 -16.46 -12.91
CA ALA A 172 -7.73 -16.30 -14.01
C ALA A 172 -8.36 -16.50 -15.41
N THR A 173 -9.60 -16.01 -15.60
CA THR A 173 -10.30 -16.10 -16.88
C THR A 173 -9.69 -15.15 -17.91
N PRO A 174 -9.84 -15.41 -19.24
CA PRO A 174 -9.28 -14.51 -20.25
C PRO A 174 -9.67 -13.05 -20.02
N GLY A 175 -8.67 -12.17 -19.90
CA GLY A 175 -8.83 -10.73 -19.63
C GLY A 175 -8.88 -10.34 -18.17
N TYR A 176 -8.64 -11.26 -17.23
CA TYR A 176 -8.57 -10.94 -15.79
C TYR A 176 -7.51 -9.88 -15.49
N GLU A 177 -6.43 -9.82 -16.26
CA GLU A 177 -5.38 -8.80 -16.10
C GLU A 177 -5.90 -7.39 -16.36
N LEU A 178 -6.84 -7.23 -17.30
CA LEU A 178 -7.49 -5.94 -17.58
C LEU A 178 -8.39 -5.53 -16.41
N LEU A 179 -9.12 -6.47 -15.83
CA LEU A 179 -10.00 -6.23 -14.70
C LEU A 179 -9.18 -5.93 -13.44
N LEU A 180 -8.14 -6.70 -13.15
CA LEU A 180 -7.21 -6.40 -12.04
C LEU A 180 -6.59 -5.01 -12.20
N LYS A 181 -6.13 -4.66 -13.39
CA LYS A 181 -5.61 -3.31 -13.64
C LYS A 181 -6.64 -2.23 -13.36
N ALA A 182 -7.91 -2.44 -13.74
CA ALA A 182 -8.99 -1.50 -13.46
C ALA A 182 -9.25 -1.37 -11.95
N ASP A 183 -9.20 -2.47 -11.20
CA ASP A 183 -9.38 -2.48 -9.74
C ASP A 183 -8.21 -1.81 -9.02
N PHE A 184 -6.98 -2.01 -9.46
CA PHE A 184 -5.83 -1.25 -8.92
C PHE A 184 -5.91 0.25 -9.23
N LEU A 185 -6.40 0.65 -10.41
CA LEU A 185 -6.67 2.06 -10.71
C LEU A 185 -7.78 2.62 -9.80
N ARG A 186 -8.81 1.83 -9.51
CA ARG A 186 -9.88 2.17 -8.55
C ARG A 186 -9.33 2.30 -7.13
N LEU A 187 -8.44 1.38 -6.70
CA LEU A 187 -7.72 1.49 -5.42
C LEU A 187 -7.01 2.84 -5.29
N ILE A 188 -6.22 3.21 -6.28
CA ILE A 188 -5.52 4.50 -6.29
C ILE A 188 -6.52 5.66 -6.21
N ALA A 189 -7.58 5.64 -7.03
CA ALA A 189 -8.59 6.69 -7.05
C ALA A 189 -9.31 6.86 -5.69
N LEU A 190 -9.55 5.77 -4.97
CA LEU A 190 -10.14 5.80 -3.62
C LEU A 190 -9.17 6.39 -2.59
N LEU A 191 -7.87 6.15 -2.71
CA LEU A 191 -6.85 6.66 -1.78
C LEU A 191 -6.52 8.14 -2.01
N LEU A 192 -6.65 8.66 -3.25
CA LEU A 192 -6.24 10.02 -3.60
C LEU A 192 -6.81 11.13 -2.70
N PRO A 193 -8.11 11.14 -2.31
CA PRO A 193 -8.66 12.17 -1.44
C PRO A 193 -8.02 12.22 -0.04
N CYS A 194 -7.39 11.12 0.38
CA CYS A 194 -6.72 10.99 1.67
C CYS A 194 -5.20 11.18 1.58
N CYS A 195 -4.66 11.41 0.38
CA CYS A 195 -3.23 11.65 0.19
C CYS A 195 -2.82 13.01 0.77
N SER A 196 -1.67 13.03 1.40
CA SER A 196 -0.96 14.27 1.75
C SER A 196 0.11 14.57 0.70
N ALA A 197 0.37 15.85 0.45
CA ALA A 197 1.57 16.22 -0.27
C ALA A 197 2.79 15.89 0.61
N ALA A 198 3.76 15.19 0.05
CA ALA A 198 5.00 14.96 0.77
C ALA A 198 5.62 16.33 1.11
N ALA A 199 5.94 16.56 2.35
CA ALA A 199 6.70 17.73 2.80
C ALA A 199 8.19 17.57 2.40
N TRP A 200 8.44 17.15 1.15
CA TRP A 200 9.77 17.07 0.55
C TRP A 200 10.12 18.47 0.08
N GLN A 201 10.50 19.31 0.99
CA GLN A 201 11.08 20.56 0.57
C GLN A 201 12.55 20.35 0.29
N THR A 202 12.82 20.48 -1.02
CA THR A 202 13.99 21.15 -1.60
C THR A 202 15.21 21.24 -0.66
N LEU A 203 16.19 20.45 -1.00
CA LEU A 203 17.59 20.88 -0.89
C LEU A 203 17.95 21.64 -2.14
#